data_75fe8a58a1819b748741446adfcc2de2
#
_entry.id   75fe8a58a1819b748741446adfcc2de2
#
_cell.length_a   1.000
_cell.length_b   1.000
_cell.length_c   1.000
_cell.angle_alpha   90.00
_cell.angle_beta   90.00
_cell.angle_gamma   90.00
#
_symmetry.space_group_name_H-M   'P 1'
#
loop_
_entity.id
_entity.type
_entity.pdbx_description
1 polymer ?
#
loop_
_entity_poly.entity_id
_entity_poly.type
_entity_poly.pdbx_seq_one_letter_code
_entity_poly.pdbx_strand_id
1 'polypeptide(L)'
;MASPYRGAAADIAHQHRTALAVTRRIGMTARWVQLFALLLGAAVGFAARADTSAPYLFVLGVAQDAGYPQSGCYEPHCMPGWRDPRLRRGAVSLALINPSAGEKFLFEATPDFPAQLYDLEREAPSDRFRLGGIFLTHAHIGHYAGLMFLGHEAMGAAGMPVYAMPRMTGYLRTNGPWSQLVEYENIALRPLQEGSSVKLGLVNVTPFRVPHRDEYSETVGFRIAGPARTAVFIPDIDKWSAWDTDLAALVRSVDYALIDATFFADGELPGRDMSKVRHPFVTESMAALQSLSAAERSRVWFIHFNHTNPLLDKNSSQHRLVTSTGFNVAIEGTRLDL
;
A
#
# COMPACT_ATOMS: atom_id res chain seq x y z
N MET A 1 11.53 0.91 44.62
CA MET A 1 10.28 0.17 44.76
C MET A 1 10.27 -0.95 43.72
N ALA A 2 10.32 -2.20 44.17
CA ALA A 2 10.57 -3.39 43.38
C ALA A 2 9.27 -3.87 42.70
N SER A 3 9.38 -4.28 41.45
CA SER A 3 8.32 -4.89 40.63
C SER A 3 8.02 -6.33 41.13
N PRO A 4 6.75 -6.77 41.23
CA PRO A 4 6.37 -8.13 41.55
C PRO A 4 5.88 -8.90 40.32
N TYR A 5 6.79 -9.43 39.51
CA TYR A 5 6.49 -10.55 38.60
C TYR A 5 7.74 -11.40 38.42
N ARG A 6 7.95 -12.31 39.42
CA ARG A 6 8.76 -13.51 39.23
C ARG A 6 7.96 -14.67 39.87
N GLY A 7 7.71 -15.72 39.07
CA GLY A 7 7.34 -17.00 39.62
C GLY A 7 6.17 -17.64 38.89
N ALA A 8 6.45 -18.50 37.92
CA ALA A 8 5.74 -19.77 37.65
C ALA A 8 6.33 -20.42 36.38
N ALA A 9 7.45 -21.11 36.54
CA ALA A 9 7.93 -22.10 35.59
C ALA A 9 8.71 -23.17 36.38
N ALA A 10 8.02 -24.18 36.82
CA ALA A 10 8.52 -25.52 37.16
C ALA A 10 7.34 -26.31 37.74
N ASP A 11 6.90 -27.28 36.99
CA ASP A 11 6.36 -28.58 37.40
C ASP A 11 5.33 -29.09 36.38
N ILE A 12 5.79 -29.85 35.42
CA ILE A 12 5.08 -31.01 34.83
C ILE A 12 6.13 -31.85 34.09
N ALA A 13 6.85 -32.65 34.86
CA ALA A 13 7.62 -33.77 34.33
C ALA A 13 7.68 -34.84 35.43
N HIS A 14 6.65 -35.64 35.51
CA HIS A 14 6.71 -37.02 36.04
C HIS A 14 5.30 -37.61 36.08
N GLN A 15 5.05 -38.52 35.18
CA GLN A 15 4.24 -39.72 35.38
C GLN A 15 3.84 -40.30 34.02
N HIS A 16 4.47 -41.35 33.64
CA HIS A 16 3.90 -42.66 33.30
C HIS A 16 4.96 -43.53 32.62
N ARG A 17 5.66 -44.28 33.42
CA ARG A 17 6.25 -45.57 33.03
C ARG A 17 5.44 -46.64 33.71
N THR A 18 5.21 -47.69 32.94
CA THR A 18 4.91 -49.10 33.30
C THR A 18 3.56 -49.58 32.74
N ALA A 19 3.67 -50.55 31.85
CA ALA A 19 3.02 -51.87 31.86
C ALA A 19 3.23 -52.50 30.47
N LEU A 20 4.11 -53.44 30.39
CA LEU A 20 3.96 -54.92 30.44
C LEU A 20 3.72 -55.58 29.05
N ALA A 21 4.76 -56.32 28.69
CA ALA A 21 4.82 -57.28 27.59
C ALA A 21 3.90 -58.49 27.86
N VAL A 22 3.18 -58.92 26.83
CA VAL A 22 2.67 -60.32 26.75
C VAL A 22 2.98 -60.85 25.36
N THR A 23 3.90 -61.78 25.32
CA THR A 23 4.23 -62.66 24.22
C THR A 23 3.14 -63.72 24.03
N ARG A 24 2.69 -63.91 22.80
CA ARG A 24 2.15 -65.20 22.31
C ARG A 24 2.68 -65.52 20.94
N ARG A 25 3.48 -66.60 20.90
CA ARG A 25 3.87 -67.34 19.70
C ARG A 25 2.69 -68.18 19.22
N ILE A 26 2.40 -68.20 17.93
CA ILE A 26 1.85 -69.36 17.22
C ILE A 26 2.26 -69.24 15.73
N GLY A 27 3.04 -70.17 15.29
CA GLY A 27 2.81 -71.07 14.15
C GLY A 27 3.25 -70.60 12.76
N MET A 28 4.40 -71.09 12.31
CA MET A 28 4.86 -71.11 10.92
C MET A 28 3.98 -72.03 10.07
N THR A 29 3.56 -71.58 8.86
CA THR A 29 3.55 -72.41 7.67
C THR A 29 3.90 -71.54 6.45
N ALA A 30 4.87 -72.03 5.67
CA ALA A 30 5.40 -71.40 4.48
C ALA A 30 4.45 -71.47 3.31
N ARG A 31 4.32 -70.39 2.54
CA ARG A 31 4.11 -70.43 1.12
C ARG A 31 4.76 -69.21 0.47
N TRP A 32 5.80 -69.47 -0.30
CA TRP A 32 6.45 -68.54 -1.18
C TRP A 32 5.49 -68.16 -2.31
N VAL A 33 5.09 -66.89 -2.34
CA VAL A 33 4.60 -66.25 -3.57
C VAL A 33 5.33 -64.93 -3.72
N GLN A 34 6.18 -64.86 -4.71
CA GLN A 34 6.87 -63.65 -5.14
C GLN A 34 5.82 -62.60 -5.54
N LEU A 35 5.80 -61.50 -4.85
CA LEU A 35 5.26 -60.24 -5.36
C LEU A 35 6.29 -59.16 -5.08
N PHE A 36 7.10 -58.88 -6.09
CA PHE A 36 7.85 -57.64 -6.18
C PHE A 36 6.83 -56.50 -6.25
N ALA A 37 6.41 -56.00 -5.10
CA ALA A 37 5.71 -54.73 -5.02
C ALA A 37 6.78 -53.64 -5.06
N LEU A 38 6.87 -52.97 -6.20
CA LEU A 38 7.54 -51.70 -6.37
C LEU A 38 7.05 -50.73 -5.28
N LEU A 39 7.89 -50.50 -4.28
CA LEU A 39 7.82 -49.32 -3.45
C LEU A 39 8.30 -48.11 -4.28
N LEU A 40 7.46 -47.63 -5.20
CA LEU A 40 7.53 -46.26 -5.65
C LEU A 40 7.13 -45.41 -4.45
N GLY A 41 8.12 -44.97 -3.71
CA GLY A 41 7.98 -43.88 -2.79
C GLY A 41 7.48 -42.65 -3.56
N ALA A 42 6.17 -42.43 -3.53
CA ALA A 42 5.60 -41.15 -3.92
C ALA A 42 6.11 -40.14 -2.86
N ALA A 43 7.30 -39.60 -3.10
CA ALA A 43 7.67 -38.32 -2.54
C ALA A 43 6.66 -37.33 -3.11
N VAL A 44 5.54 -37.14 -2.39
CA VAL A 44 4.66 -36.00 -2.59
C VAL A 44 5.50 -34.79 -2.17
N GLY A 45 6.34 -34.35 -3.11
CA GLY A 45 6.88 -33.02 -3.02
C GLY A 45 5.70 -32.08 -3.00
N PHE A 46 5.46 -31.47 -1.85
CA PHE A 46 4.71 -30.23 -1.78
C PHE A 46 5.54 -29.19 -2.56
N ALA A 47 5.46 -29.27 -3.88
CA ALA A 47 5.76 -28.12 -4.71
C ALA A 47 4.71 -27.10 -4.29
N ALA A 48 5.12 -26.10 -3.49
CA ALA A 48 4.33 -24.92 -3.26
C ALA A 48 3.90 -24.46 -4.66
N ARG A 49 2.61 -24.62 -4.96
CA ARG A 49 2.05 -24.21 -6.25
C ARG A 49 2.22 -22.70 -6.25
N ALA A 50 3.16 -22.20 -7.05
CA ALA A 50 3.32 -20.76 -7.21
C ALA A 50 1.93 -20.23 -7.54
N ASP A 51 1.46 -19.28 -6.75
CA ASP A 51 0.20 -18.62 -7.00
C ASP A 51 0.34 -17.90 -8.35
N THR A 52 -0.31 -18.42 -9.38
CA THR A 52 -0.22 -17.92 -10.75
C THR A 52 -1.14 -16.73 -10.98
N SER A 53 -1.78 -16.20 -9.93
CA SER A 53 -2.58 -15.00 -10.05
C SER A 53 -1.70 -13.80 -10.46
N ALA A 54 -2.26 -12.94 -11.31
CA ALA A 54 -1.58 -11.73 -11.76
C ALA A 54 -1.27 -10.80 -10.59
N PRO A 55 -0.18 -10.02 -10.64
CA PRO A 55 0.06 -8.95 -9.68
C PRO A 55 -1.05 -7.91 -9.76
N TYR A 56 -1.30 -7.23 -8.64
CA TYR A 56 -2.35 -6.23 -8.55
C TYR A 56 -2.01 -5.12 -7.56
N LEU A 57 -2.63 -3.96 -7.77
CA LEU A 57 -2.66 -2.88 -6.80
C LEU A 57 -3.89 -3.02 -5.91
N PHE A 58 -3.73 -2.65 -4.65
CA PHE A 58 -4.80 -2.61 -3.65
C PHE A 58 -4.80 -1.25 -2.95
N VAL A 59 -5.95 -0.56 -2.94
CA VAL A 59 -6.08 0.77 -2.36
C VAL A 59 -6.23 0.67 -0.85
N LEU A 60 -5.27 1.21 -0.10
CA LEU A 60 -5.23 1.18 1.37
C LEU A 60 -5.73 2.47 2.02
N GLY A 61 -5.71 3.58 1.30
CA GLY A 61 -6.17 4.86 1.77
C GLY A 61 -6.42 5.81 0.62
N VAL A 62 -7.32 6.76 0.80
CA VAL A 62 -7.76 7.66 -0.27
C VAL A 62 -7.80 9.14 0.13
N ALA A 63 -7.63 9.45 1.42
CA ALA A 63 -7.68 10.82 1.91
C ALA A 63 -6.31 11.50 1.83
N GLN A 64 -6.29 12.83 1.89
CA GLN A 64 -5.07 13.62 1.99
C GLN A 64 -4.42 13.42 3.37
N ASP A 65 -3.12 13.47 3.40
CA ASP A 65 -2.16 13.58 4.51
C ASP A 65 -2.56 12.97 5.86
N ALA A 66 -3.64 13.45 6.47
CA ALA A 66 -4.02 13.11 7.84
C ALA A 66 -5.32 12.30 7.92
N GLY A 67 -5.81 11.80 6.79
CA GLY A 67 -7.03 10.99 6.75
C GLY A 67 -8.33 11.79 6.89
N TYR A 68 -9.45 11.06 6.92
CA TYR A 68 -10.78 11.60 7.18
C TYR A 68 -11.44 10.82 8.33
N PRO A 69 -11.99 11.48 9.34
CA PRO A 69 -12.00 12.93 9.56
C PRO A 69 -10.61 13.45 9.94
N GLN A 70 -10.29 14.70 9.55
CA GLN A 70 -9.02 15.31 9.86
C GLN A 70 -8.93 15.71 11.33
N SER A 71 -7.76 15.57 11.93
CA SER A 71 -7.48 16.00 13.31
C SER A 71 -7.85 17.46 13.53
N GLY A 72 -8.63 17.73 14.59
CA GLY A 72 -9.10 19.09 14.93
C GLY A 72 -10.29 19.59 14.10
N CYS A 73 -10.76 18.83 13.11
CA CYS A 73 -11.98 19.16 12.37
C CYS A 73 -13.21 18.56 13.07
N TYR A 74 -14.05 19.44 13.63
CA TYR A 74 -15.34 19.09 14.26
C TYR A 74 -16.53 19.71 13.51
N GLU A 75 -16.30 20.17 12.29
CA GLU A 75 -17.30 20.73 11.41
C GLU A 75 -18.30 19.65 10.92
N PRO A 76 -19.49 20.05 10.43
CA PRO A 76 -20.54 19.10 10.01
C PRO A 76 -20.06 18.03 9.02
N HIS A 77 -19.12 18.36 8.14
CA HIS A 77 -18.58 17.40 7.15
C HIS A 77 -17.62 16.36 7.78
N CYS A 78 -16.97 16.67 8.92
CA CYS A 78 -16.09 15.72 9.62
C CYS A 78 -16.85 14.86 10.65
N MET A 79 -17.95 15.37 11.20
CA MET A 79 -18.67 14.69 12.30
C MET A 79 -19.16 13.27 11.97
N PRO A 80 -19.58 12.95 10.73
CA PRO A 80 -19.95 11.56 10.39
C PRO A 80 -18.81 10.56 10.63
N GLY A 81 -17.58 10.88 10.25
CA GLY A 81 -16.40 10.02 10.47
C GLY A 81 -16.00 9.90 11.95
N TRP A 82 -16.23 10.95 12.77
CA TRP A 82 -16.02 10.84 14.20
C TRP A 82 -17.02 9.93 14.91
N ARG A 83 -18.29 9.93 14.45
CA ARG A 83 -19.37 9.14 15.03
C ARG A 83 -19.39 7.70 14.55
N ASP A 84 -19.01 7.45 13.30
CA ASP A 84 -19.03 6.11 12.69
C ASP A 84 -17.63 5.79 12.11
N PRO A 85 -16.85 4.88 12.75
CA PRO A 85 -15.55 4.47 12.24
C PRO A 85 -15.57 3.90 10.81
N ARG A 86 -16.69 3.37 10.33
CA ARG A 86 -16.82 2.81 8.97
C ARG A 86 -16.78 3.89 7.88
N LEU A 87 -17.02 5.14 8.27
CA LEU A 87 -16.95 6.30 7.37
C LEU A 87 -15.56 6.95 7.34
N ARG A 88 -14.64 6.51 8.21
CA ARG A 88 -13.26 7.00 8.18
C ARG A 88 -12.55 6.55 6.93
N ARG A 89 -11.58 7.38 6.49
CA ARG A 89 -10.71 7.07 5.36
C ARG A 89 -9.28 7.34 5.77
N GLY A 90 -8.41 6.37 5.50
CA GLY A 90 -6.97 6.52 5.73
C GLY A 90 -6.33 7.45 4.72
N ALA A 91 -5.19 8.01 5.10
CA ALA A 91 -4.34 8.78 4.21
C ALA A 91 -3.90 7.94 3.00
N VAL A 92 -3.70 8.60 1.87
CA VAL A 92 -3.48 7.96 0.58
C VAL A 92 -2.32 6.96 0.59
N SER A 93 -2.62 5.71 0.28
CA SER A 93 -1.62 4.65 0.15
C SER A 93 -2.12 3.55 -0.77
N LEU A 94 -1.19 2.94 -1.50
CA LEU A 94 -1.44 1.74 -2.29
C LEU A 94 -0.55 0.59 -1.81
N ALA A 95 -1.02 -0.63 -1.98
CA ALA A 95 -0.17 -1.81 -1.95
C ALA A 95 -0.02 -2.40 -3.35
N LEU A 96 1.17 -2.88 -3.68
CA LEU A 96 1.42 -3.80 -4.79
C LEU A 96 1.55 -5.20 -4.21
N ILE A 97 0.71 -6.11 -4.63
CA ILE A 97 0.79 -7.52 -4.28
C ILE A 97 1.29 -8.31 -5.50
N ASN A 98 2.35 -9.08 -5.31
CA ASN A 98 2.95 -9.92 -6.34
C ASN A 98 2.88 -11.40 -5.93
N PRO A 99 1.79 -12.12 -6.27
CA PRO A 99 1.57 -13.49 -5.82
C PRO A 99 2.65 -14.47 -6.30
N SER A 100 3.17 -14.28 -7.51
CA SER A 100 4.20 -15.16 -8.06
C SER A 100 5.54 -15.07 -7.32
N ALA A 101 5.82 -13.93 -6.69
CA ALA A 101 7.03 -13.72 -5.90
C ALA A 101 6.80 -13.93 -4.39
N GLY A 102 5.54 -14.04 -3.94
CA GLY A 102 5.21 -14.05 -2.52
C GLY A 102 5.59 -12.74 -1.82
N GLU A 103 5.45 -11.62 -2.51
CA GLU A 103 5.86 -10.31 -2.01
C GLU A 103 4.75 -9.28 -2.10
N LYS A 104 4.77 -8.35 -1.16
CA LYS A 104 3.92 -7.17 -1.12
C LYS A 104 4.76 -5.93 -0.87
N PHE A 105 4.37 -4.79 -1.45
CA PHE A 105 5.07 -3.52 -1.32
C PHE A 105 4.06 -2.42 -1.02
N LEU A 106 4.48 -1.39 -0.29
CA LEU A 106 3.66 -0.21 -0.03
C LEU A 106 4.13 0.98 -0.87
N PHE A 107 3.19 1.80 -1.31
CA PHE A 107 3.42 3.16 -1.76
C PHE A 107 2.86 4.08 -0.70
N GLU A 108 3.74 4.89 -0.12
CA GLU A 108 3.60 5.73 1.06
C GLU A 108 3.66 4.98 2.41
N ALA A 109 4.17 5.69 3.41
CA ALA A 109 4.13 5.32 4.82
C ALA A 109 3.40 6.43 5.59
N THR A 110 2.10 6.37 5.60
CA THR A 110 1.23 7.43 6.10
C THR A 110 1.09 7.42 7.62
N PRO A 111 0.50 8.43 8.25
CA PRO A 111 0.14 8.39 9.67
C PRO A 111 -0.76 7.21 10.05
N ASP A 112 -1.54 6.67 9.09
CA ASP A 112 -2.41 5.50 9.29
C ASP A 112 -1.69 4.16 9.05
N PHE A 113 -0.37 4.16 8.94
CA PHE A 113 0.45 2.99 8.63
C PHE A 113 0.08 1.72 9.42
N PRO A 114 -0.17 1.75 10.74
CA PRO A 114 -0.54 0.54 11.48
C PRO A 114 -1.87 -0.08 11.01
N ALA A 115 -2.87 0.75 10.73
CA ALA A 115 -4.18 0.29 10.26
C ALA A 115 -4.07 -0.23 8.82
N GLN A 116 -3.36 0.49 7.95
CA GLN A 116 -3.12 0.11 6.56
C GLN A 116 -2.30 -1.19 6.45
N LEU A 117 -1.32 -1.38 7.33
CA LEU A 117 -0.56 -2.63 7.39
C LEU A 117 -1.44 -3.81 7.83
N TYR A 118 -2.38 -3.57 8.75
CA TYR A 118 -3.34 -4.59 9.17
C TYR A 118 -4.34 -4.94 8.04
N ASP A 119 -4.84 -3.96 7.31
CA ASP A 119 -5.70 -4.21 6.14
C ASP A 119 -4.95 -4.95 5.04
N LEU A 120 -3.68 -4.61 4.82
CA LEU A 120 -2.80 -5.35 3.92
C LEU A 120 -2.53 -6.77 4.40
N GLU A 121 -2.44 -7.01 5.72
CA GLU A 121 -2.30 -8.36 6.28
C GLU A 121 -3.55 -9.21 6.01
N ARG A 122 -4.73 -8.61 6.04
CA ARG A 122 -5.99 -9.31 5.72
C ARG A 122 -6.10 -9.66 4.24
N GLU A 123 -5.59 -8.79 3.35
CA GLU A 123 -5.61 -8.99 1.89
C GLU A 123 -4.51 -9.95 1.43
N ALA A 124 -3.31 -9.77 1.95
CA ALA A 124 -2.11 -10.54 1.58
C ALA A 124 -1.36 -10.97 2.84
N PRO A 125 -1.77 -12.09 3.48
CA PRO A 125 -1.23 -12.54 4.78
C PRO A 125 0.28 -12.80 4.76
N SER A 126 0.97 -12.51 5.87
CA SER A 126 2.43 -12.57 5.98
C SER A 126 3.01 -14.00 5.99
N ASP A 127 2.18 -15.01 6.21
CA ASP A 127 2.55 -16.42 6.03
C ASP A 127 2.74 -16.78 4.53
N ARG A 128 2.22 -15.95 3.61
CA ARG A 128 2.33 -16.12 2.16
C ARG A 128 3.08 -14.97 1.47
N PHE A 129 3.02 -13.77 2.00
CA PHE A 129 3.52 -12.56 1.37
C PHE A 129 4.46 -11.78 2.28
N ARG A 130 5.73 -11.73 1.94
CA ARG A 130 6.72 -10.90 2.64
C ARG A 130 6.56 -9.42 2.25
N LEU A 131 6.58 -8.51 3.22
CA LEU A 131 6.71 -7.09 2.94
C LEU A 131 8.12 -6.82 2.38
N GLY A 132 8.21 -6.53 1.08
CA GLY A 132 9.44 -6.37 0.33
C GLY A 132 10.00 -4.95 0.35
N GLY A 133 9.19 -3.96 0.72
CA GLY A 133 9.64 -2.57 0.82
C GLY A 133 8.53 -1.54 0.70
N ILE A 134 8.94 -0.28 0.82
CA ILE A 134 8.06 0.89 0.82
C ILE A 134 8.62 1.91 -0.18
N PHE A 135 7.78 2.42 -1.08
CA PHE A 135 8.09 3.48 -2.03
C PHE A 135 7.52 4.80 -1.54
N LEU A 136 8.33 5.85 -1.51
CA LEU A 136 7.91 7.19 -1.06
C LEU A 136 7.89 8.16 -2.24
N THR A 137 6.83 8.97 -2.33
CA THR A 137 6.71 9.99 -3.37
C THR A 137 7.49 11.25 -3.04
N HIS A 138 7.37 11.76 -1.79
CA HIS A 138 7.99 13.01 -1.37
C HIS A 138 7.98 13.21 0.15
N ALA A 139 8.58 14.31 0.63
CA ALA A 139 8.75 14.61 2.06
C ALA A 139 7.67 15.53 2.65
N HIS A 140 6.39 15.39 2.26
CA HIS A 140 5.29 15.92 3.05
C HIS A 140 4.89 14.90 4.11
N ILE A 141 4.57 15.39 5.31
CA ILE A 141 4.48 14.55 6.52
C ILE A 141 3.47 13.39 6.38
N GLY A 142 2.38 13.59 5.65
CA GLY A 142 1.34 12.59 5.40
C GLY A 142 1.81 11.38 4.59
N HIS A 143 2.94 11.50 3.86
CA HIS A 143 3.42 10.47 2.94
C HIS A 143 4.54 9.59 3.52
N TYR A 144 5.20 10.04 4.62
CA TYR A 144 6.34 9.30 5.17
C TYR A 144 6.38 9.21 6.70
N ALA A 145 5.52 9.92 7.43
CA ALA A 145 5.54 9.92 8.90
C ALA A 145 5.40 8.52 9.50
N GLY A 146 4.66 7.65 8.85
CA GLY A 146 4.46 6.26 9.28
C GLY A 146 5.71 5.41 9.30
N LEU A 147 6.82 5.83 8.70
CA LEU A 147 8.10 5.16 8.86
C LEU A 147 8.52 5.04 10.32
N MET A 148 8.06 5.94 11.21
CA MET A 148 8.31 5.86 12.65
C MET A 148 7.91 4.51 13.26
N PHE A 149 6.88 3.87 12.72
CA PHE A 149 6.41 2.58 13.22
C PHE A 149 7.34 1.40 12.88
N LEU A 150 8.37 1.61 12.06
CA LEU A 150 9.40 0.62 11.79
C LEU A 150 10.49 0.58 12.89
N GLY A 151 10.53 1.60 13.76
CA GLY A 151 11.52 1.76 14.82
C GLY A 151 11.38 0.76 15.96
N HIS A 152 12.32 0.84 16.89
CA HIS A 152 12.41 -0.05 18.06
C HIS A 152 11.18 0.02 18.97
N GLU A 153 10.55 1.20 19.05
CA GLU A 153 9.40 1.43 19.92
C GLU A 153 8.10 0.80 19.38
N ALA A 154 8.13 0.29 18.14
CA ALA A 154 6.98 -0.34 17.50
C ALA A 154 7.36 -1.70 16.89
N MET A 155 7.61 -1.77 15.57
CA MET A 155 7.86 -3.05 14.88
C MET A 155 9.26 -3.62 15.13
N GLY A 156 10.26 -2.78 15.45
CA GLY A 156 11.66 -3.21 15.51
C GLY A 156 12.09 -3.85 14.18
N ALA A 157 11.71 -3.25 13.06
CA ALA A 157 12.02 -3.80 11.73
C ALA A 157 13.52 -3.93 11.55
N ALA A 158 13.95 -4.92 10.74
CA ALA A 158 15.33 -5.17 10.42
C ALA A 158 15.57 -4.99 8.92
N GLY A 159 16.19 -3.87 8.54
CA GLY A 159 16.60 -3.57 7.17
C GLY A 159 15.45 -3.43 6.17
N MET A 160 14.27 -2.91 6.59
CA MET A 160 13.13 -2.70 5.69
C MET A 160 13.54 -1.81 4.52
N PRO A 161 13.46 -2.28 3.25
CA PRO A 161 13.81 -1.46 2.10
C PRO A 161 12.87 -0.25 1.97
N VAL A 162 13.44 0.95 1.90
CA VAL A 162 12.71 2.20 1.64
C VAL A 162 13.26 2.81 0.35
N TYR A 163 12.44 2.79 -0.69
CA TYR A 163 12.75 3.31 -2.01
C TYR A 163 12.34 4.78 -2.10
N ALA A 164 13.30 5.66 -2.32
CA ALA A 164 13.04 7.10 -2.35
C ALA A 164 14.06 7.82 -3.25
N MET A 165 13.70 9.00 -3.74
CA MET A 165 14.58 9.82 -4.55
C MET A 165 15.80 10.33 -3.75
N PRO A 166 16.87 10.76 -4.39
CA PRO A 166 18.13 11.12 -3.70
C PRO A 166 17.99 12.17 -2.60
N ARG A 167 17.24 13.28 -2.82
CA ARG A 167 17.03 14.29 -1.77
C ARG A 167 16.21 13.72 -0.61
N MET A 168 15.18 12.90 -0.91
CA MET A 168 14.40 12.21 0.12
C MET A 168 15.26 11.27 0.96
N THR A 169 16.15 10.49 0.34
CA THR A 169 17.08 9.62 1.08
C THR A 169 18.05 10.43 1.92
N GLY A 170 18.54 11.56 1.42
CA GLY A 170 19.36 12.50 2.17
C GLY A 170 18.61 13.06 3.38
N TYR A 171 17.38 13.50 3.17
CA TYR A 171 16.51 14.00 4.23
C TYR A 171 16.29 12.98 5.35
N LEU A 172 15.91 11.74 5.02
CA LEU A 172 15.71 10.67 6.00
C LEU A 172 16.99 10.34 6.78
N ARG A 173 18.14 10.42 6.15
CA ARG A 173 19.45 10.11 6.75
C ARG A 173 19.94 11.17 7.72
N THR A 174 19.57 12.43 7.52
CA THR A 174 20.14 13.57 8.24
C THR A 174 19.21 14.24 9.22
N ASN A 175 17.91 13.88 9.23
CA ASN A 175 16.93 14.49 10.11
C ASN A 175 16.34 13.46 11.09
N GLY A 176 16.42 13.80 12.39
CA GLY A 176 15.71 13.02 13.40
C GLY A 176 14.18 13.23 13.32
N PRO A 177 13.36 12.24 13.72
CA PRO A 177 13.80 10.94 14.24
C PRO A 177 14.14 9.89 13.16
N TRP A 178 13.93 10.18 11.88
CA TRP A 178 14.11 9.19 10.78
C TRP A 178 15.57 8.74 10.62
N SER A 179 16.55 9.62 10.90
CA SER A 179 17.97 9.23 10.87
C SER A 179 18.29 8.09 11.84
N GLN A 180 17.58 8.01 12.98
CA GLN A 180 17.73 6.92 13.94
C GLN A 180 17.27 5.57 13.35
N LEU A 181 16.22 5.55 12.51
CA LEU A 181 15.78 4.33 11.83
C LEU A 181 16.85 3.78 10.87
N VAL A 182 17.63 4.69 10.24
CA VAL A 182 18.73 4.32 9.36
C VAL A 182 19.92 3.84 10.19
N GLU A 183 20.27 4.55 11.27
CA GLU A 183 21.38 4.25 12.16
C GLU A 183 21.20 2.87 12.85
N TYR A 184 19.98 2.57 13.29
CA TYR A 184 19.64 1.30 13.93
C TYR A 184 19.30 0.18 12.93
N GLU A 185 19.49 0.45 11.63
CA GLU A 185 19.19 -0.52 10.56
C GLU A 185 17.73 -1.03 10.57
N ASN A 186 16.79 -0.24 11.14
CA ASN A 186 15.37 -0.57 11.01
C ASN A 186 14.92 -0.43 9.55
N ILE A 187 15.47 0.56 8.83
CA ILE A 187 15.23 0.77 7.41
C ILE A 187 16.55 0.73 6.62
N ALA A 188 16.46 0.24 5.38
CA ALA A 188 17.55 0.26 4.41
C ALA A 188 17.16 1.15 3.23
N LEU A 189 17.74 2.34 3.15
CA LEU A 189 17.47 3.28 2.07
C LEU A 189 17.93 2.74 0.73
N ARG A 190 17.05 2.77 -0.28
CA ARG A 190 17.26 2.37 -1.67
C ARG A 190 17.03 3.56 -2.58
N PRO A 191 18.08 4.31 -2.94
CA PRO A 191 17.92 5.48 -3.81
C PRO A 191 17.33 5.11 -5.16
N LEU A 192 16.28 5.84 -5.56
CA LEU A 192 15.67 5.77 -6.87
C LEU A 192 16.38 6.72 -7.84
N GLN A 193 16.24 6.45 -9.12
CA GLN A 193 16.67 7.34 -10.19
C GLN A 193 15.47 7.56 -11.12
N GLU A 194 15.20 8.82 -11.45
CA GLU A 194 14.13 9.18 -12.38
C GLU A 194 14.25 8.41 -13.70
N GLY A 195 13.15 7.84 -14.16
CA GLY A 195 13.08 7.06 -15.38
C GLY A 195 13.69 5.65 -15.31
N SER A 196 14.39 5.31 -14.20
CA SER A 196 14.98 3.98 -14.02
C SER A 196 14.03 3.06 -13.24
N SER A 197 13.77 1.88 -13.79
CA SER A 197 12.82 0.93 -13.19
C SER A 197 13.45 0.09 -12.09
N VAL A 198 12.76 -0.04 -10.98
CA VAL A 198 12.97 -1.10 -9.99
C VAL A 198 12.17 -2.31 -10.41
N LYS A 199 12.85 -3.44 -10.63
CA LYS A 199 12.21 -4.70 -11.04
C LYS A 199 11.81 -5.51 -9.82
N LEU A 200 10.52 -5.79 -9.70
CA LEU A 200 9.90 -6.58 -8.63
C LEU A 200 9.21 -7.80 -9.25
N GLY A 201 10.00 -8.83 -9.55
CA GLY A 201 9.51 -10.00 -10.27
C GLY A 201 8.97 -9.65 -11.66
N LEU A 202 7.66 -9.77 -11.86
CA LEU A 202 6.96 -9.45 -13.11
C LEU A 202 6.55 -7.97 -13.22
N VAL A 203 6.75 -7.18 -12.18
CA VAL A 203 6.34 -5.77 -12.14
C VAL A 203 7.57 -4.87 -12.17
N ASN A 204 7.48 -3.77 -12.92
CA ASN A 204 8.48 -2.70 -12.95
C ASN A 204 7.86 -1.45 -12.35
N VAL A 205 8.56 -0.84 -11.39
CA VAL A 205 8.17 0.43 -10.77
C VAL A 205 9.16 1.51 -11.18
N THR A 206 8.69 2.53 -11.87
CA THR A 206 9.53 3.60 -12.43
C THR A 206 9.09 4.95 -11.88
N PRO A 207 9.93 5.67 -11.12
CA PRO A 207 9.62 7.01 -10.67
C PRO A 207 9.74 8.01 -11.83
N PHE A 208 8.87 9.01 -11.85
CA PHE A 208 8.96 10.17 -12.72
C PHE A 208 8.60 11.44 -11.94
N ARG A 209 9.28 12.55 -12.24
CA ARG A 209 9.05 13.80 -11.52
C ARG A 209 7.70 14.42 -11.88
N VAL A 210 7.08 15.00 -10.86
CA VAL A 210 5.92 15.85 -10.98
C VAL A 210 6.17 17.20 -10.29
N PRO A 211 5.62 18.31 -10.78
CA PRO A 211 5.73 19.58 -10.09
C PRO A 211 4.95 19.56 -8.80
N HIS A 212 5.60 19.90 -7.70
CA HIS A 212 4.98 20.08 -6.39
C HIS A 212 5.94 20.83 -5.49
N ARG A 213 5.51 21.19 -4.26
CA ARG A 213 6.40 21.79 -3.27
C ARG A 213 7.51 20.81 -2.93
N ASP A 214 8.74 21.22 -3.16
CA ASP A 214 9.91 20.37 -3.06
C ASP A 214 10.93 20.88 -2.02
N GLU A 215 10.45 21.38 -0.89
CA GLU A 215 11.29 21.98 0.14
C GLU A 215 12.38 21.03 0.62
N TYR A 216 12.03 19.76 0.85
CA TYR A 216 12.94 18.76 1.42
C TYR A 216 13.33 17.63 0.47
N SER A 217 12.51 17.34 -0.53
CA SER A 217 12.74 16.23 -1.46
C SER A 217 12.27 16.56 -2.86
N GLU A 218 12.64 15.75 -3.82
CA GLU A 218 11.89 15.66 -5.08
C GLU A 218 10.47 15.17 -4.79
N THR A 219 9.52 15.54 -5.67
CA THR A 219 8.19 14.89 -5.72
C THR A 219 8.09 14.03 -6.98
N VAL A 220 7.67 12.79 -6.82
CA VAL A 220 7.52 11.84 -7.93
C VAL A 220 6.15 11.17 -7.92
N GLY A 221 5.66 10.84 -9.11
CA GLY A 221 4.69 9.78 -9.33
C GLY A 221 5.40 8.48 -9.68
N PHE A 222 4.68 7.38 -9.66
CA PHE A 222 5.17 6.06 -10.03
C PHE A 222 4.39 5.47 -11.20
N ARG A 223 5.12 5.02 -12.23
CA ARG A 223 4.59 4.13 -13.25
C ARG A 223 4.82 2.69 -12.81
N ILE A 224 3.75 1.92 -12.72
CA ILE A 224 3.74 0.55 -12.21
C ILE A 224 3.27 -0.35 -13.34
N ALA A 225 4.22 -0.99 -14.01
CA ALA A 225 3.96 -1.81 -15.20
C ALA A 225 3.98 -3.29 -14.82
N GLY A 226 2.83 -3.92 -14.85
CA GLY A 226 2.66 -5.36 -14.69
C GLY A 226 2.74 -6.11 -16.03
N PRO A 227 2.49 -7.44 -16.02
CA PRO A 227 2.58 -8.25 -17.23
C PRO A 227 1.47 -7.98 -18.25
N ALA A 228 0.31 -7.50 -17.82
CA ALA A 228 -0.85 -7.25 -18.68
C ALA A 228 -1.28 -5.79 -18.72
N ARG A 229 -1.15 -5.07 -17.60
CA ARG A 229 -1.63 -3.69 -17.45
C ARG A 229 -0.63 -2.81 -16.74
N THR A 230 -0.78 -1.52 -16.97
CA THR A 230 0.08 -0.47 -16.39
C THR A 230 -0.78 0.54 -15.63
N ALA A 231 -0.31 0.92 -14.46
CA ALA A 231 -0.87 2.01 -13.67
C ALA A 231 0.11 3.19 -13.56
N VAL A 232 -0.41 4.39 -13.35
CA VAL A 232 0.34 5.51 -12.77
C VAL A 232 -0.31 5.91 -11.46
N PHE A 233 0.53 6.27 -10.48
CA PHE A 233 0.12 6.76 -9.18
C PHE A 233 0.75 8.14 -8.96
N ILE A 234 -0.08 9.18 -8.92
CA ILE A 234 0.28 10.59 -8.74
C ILE A 234 -0.62 11.15 -7.65
N PRO A 235 -0.33 10.85 -6.37
CA PRO A 235 -1.22 11.26 -5.27
C PRO A 235 -1.17 12.76 -5.02
N ASP A 236 -0.04 13.41 -5.33
CA ASP A 236 0.16 14.82 -5.05
C ASP A 236 0.92 15.52 -6.18
N ILE A 237 0.35 16.59 -6.70
CA ILE A 237 0.91 17.36 -7.81
C ILE A 237 0.40 18.81 -7.76
N ASP A 238 1.17 19.75 -8.31
CA ASP A 238 0.70 21.11 -8.61
C ASP A 238 -0.27 21.11 -9.81
N LYS A 239 -0.85 22.28 -10.12
CA LYS A 239 -1.74 22.45 -11.28
C LYS A 239 -1.16 21.79 -12.54
N TRP A 240 -2.00 21.14 -13.34
CA TRP A 240 -1.58 20.50 -14.60
C TRP A 240 -0.82 21.45 -15.53
N SER A 241 -1.14 22.76 -15.51
CA SER A 241 -0.44 23.80 -16.29
C SER A 241 1.02 24.04 -15.85
N ALA A 242 1.42 23.57 -14.67
CA ALA A 242 2.79 23.62 -14.19
C ALA A 242 3.64 22.40 -14.62
N TRP A 243 3.02 21.43 -15.29
CA TRP A 243 3.67 20.20 -15.74
C TRP A 243 3.79 20.16 -17.25
N ASP A 244 4.97 19.86 -17.76
CA ASP A 244 5.24 19.78 -19.21
C ASP A 244 4.62 18.53 -19.89
N THR A 245 4.06 17.61 -19.10
CA THR A 245 3.45 16.38 -19.61
C THR A 245 1.98 16.58 -19.94
N ASP A 246 1.57 16.17 -21.14
CA ASP A 246 0.16 16.10 -21.51
C ASP A 246 -0.57 15.02 -20.72
N LEU A 247 -1.47 15.44 -19.82
CA LEU A 247 -2.25 14.55 -18.96
C LEU A 247 -3.11 13.57 -19.79
N ALA A 248 -3.71 14.01 -20.90
CA ALA A 248 -4.54 13.16 -21.74
C ALA A 248 -3.69 12.08 -22.43
N ALA A 249 -2.49 12.45 -22.92
CA ALA A 249 -1.55 11.48 -23.48
C ALA A 249 -1.07 10.47 -22.43
N LEU A 250 -0.82 10.93 -21.20
CA LEU A 250 -0.46 10.03 -20.09
C LEU A 250 -1.58 9.02 -19.82
N VAL A 251 -2.84 9.47 -19.70
CA VAL A 251 -3.99 8.58 -19.46
C VAL A 251 -4.16 7.57 -20.59
N ARG A 252 -3.95 7.98 -21.86
CA ARG A 252 -3.98 7.04 -23.01
C ARG A 252 -2.90 5.96 -22.94
N SER A 253 -1.77 6.25 -22.28
CA SER A 253 -0.60 5.37 -22.20
C SER A 253 -0.68 4.31 -21.10
N VAL A 254 -1.75 4.30 -20.29
CA VAL A 254 -1.91 3.41 -19.12
C VAL A 254 -3.32 2.84 -19.06
N ASP A 255 -3.50 1.81 -18.25
CA ASP A 255 -4.81 1.21 -17.96
C ASP A 255 -5.47 1.84 -16.73
N TYR A 256 -4.66 2.33 -15.78
CA TYR A 256 -5.12 2.98 -14.57
C TYR A 256 -4.29 4.24 -14.30
N ALA A 257 -4.96 5.37 -14.14
CA ALA A 257 -4.35 6.63 -13.73
C ALA A 257 -4.96 7.07 -12.39
N LEU A 258 -4.29 6.75 -11.28
CA LEU A 258 -4.68 7.23 -9.96
C LEU A 258 -4.03 8.60 -9.77
N ILE A 259 -4.83 9.66 -9.79
CA ILE A 259 -4.36 11.05 -9.85
C ILE A 259 -4.95 11.90 -8.73
N ASP A 260 -4.19 12.94 -8.35
CA ASP A 260 -4.55 13.92 -7.34
C ASP A 260 -5.94 14.50 -7.56
N ALA A 261 -6.72 14.50 -6.50
CA ALA A 261 -8.05 15.06 -6.42
C ALA A 261 -8.30 15.73 -5.07
N THR A 262 -7.28 16.41 -4.54
CA THR A 262 -7.30 17.00 -3.19
C THR A 262 -8.55 17.84 -2.96
N PHE A 263 -8.90 18.73 -3.89
CA PHE A 263 -10.12 19.53 -3.81
C PHE A 263 -11.02 19.29 -5.04
N PHE A 264 -12.33 19.36 -4.82
CA PHE A 264 -13.29 19.15 -5.90
C PHE A 264 -13.35 20.34 -6.86
N ALA A 265 -13.51 21.56 -6.30
CA ALA A 265 -13.68 22.77 -7.10
C ALA A 265 -13.26 24.02 -6.30
N ASP A 266 -13.20 25.16 -6.99
CA ASP A 266 -13.08 26.47 -6.36
C ASP A 266 -14.25 26.70 -5.35
N GLY A 267 -13.96 27.39 -4.25
CA GLY A 267 -14.95 27.68 -3.20
C GLY A 267 -15.22 26.53 -2.21
N GLU A 268 -14.53 25.39 -2.31
CA GLU A 268 -14.66 24.27 -1.36
C GLU A 268 -14.27 24.67 0.06
N LEU A 269 -13.32 25.61 0.23
CA LEU A 269 -12.91 26.13 1.52
C LEU A 269 -13.44 27.57 1.71
N PRO A 270 -14.55 27.75 2.45
CA PRO A 270 -15.13 29.08 2.67
C PRO A 270 -14.12 30.07 3.29
N GLY A 271 -14.03 31.27 2.72
CA GLY A 271 -13.13 32.32 3.22
C GLY A 271 -11.66 32.18 2.84
N ARG A 272 -11.28 31.13 2.12
CA ARG A 272 -9.94 30.93 1.58
C ARG A 272 -9.90 31.27 0.08
N ASP A 273 -8.88 32.02 -0.32
CA ASP A 273 -8.59 32.25 -1.75
C ASP A 273 -8.06 30.94 -2.36
N MET A 274 -8.96 30.18 -3.00
CA MET A 274 -8.64 28.89 -3.58
C MET A 274 -7.78 28.98 -4.85
N SER A 275 -7.65 30.19 -5.47
CA SER A 275 -6.75 30.40 -6.61
C SER A 275 -5.28 30.15 -6.24
N LYS A 276 -4.93 30.24 -4.95
CA LYS A 276 -3.60 29.97 -4.41
C LYS A 276 -3.35 28.50 -4.06
N VAL A 277 -4.38 27.66 -4.20
CA VAL A 277 -4.24 26.22 -3.99
C VAL A 277 -3.49 25.64 -5.18
N ARG A 278 -2.39 24.96 -4.88
CA ARG A 278 -1.49 24.43 -5.91
C ARG A 278 -2.02 23.16 -6.56
N HIS A 279 -2.79 22.34 -5.84
CA HIS A 279 -3.38 21.11 -6.38
C HIS A 279 -4.38 21.38 -7.49
N PRO A 280 -4.45 20.53 -8.53
CA PRO A 280 -5.52 20.61 -9.51
C PRO A 280 -6.85 20.27 -8.83
N PHE A 281 -7.90 21.00 -9.18
CA PHE A 281 -9.24 20.62 -8.77
C PHE A 281 -9.75 19.44 -9.62
N VAL A 282 -10.64 18.63 -9.07
CA VAL A 282 -11.30 17.57 -9.84
C VAL A 282 -11.96 18.13 -11.08
N THR A 283 -12.64 19.29 -10.96
CA THR A 283 -13.27 19.97 -12.10
C THR A 283 -12.26 20.42 -13.16
N GLU A 284 -11.07 20.86 -12.77
CA GLU A 284 -9.98 21.20 -13.72
C GLU A 284 -9.45 19.94 -14.41
N SER A 285 -9.26 18.86 -13.67
CA SER A 285 -8.81 17.58 -14.23
C SER A 285 -9.83 17.03 -15.23
N MET A 286 -11.12 17.07 -14.89
CA MET A 286 -12.20 16.66 -15.80
C MET A 286 -12.23 17.52 -17.07
N ALA A 287 -12.01 18.84 -16.96
CA ALA A 287 -11.94 19.75 -18.09
C ALA A 287 -10.70 19.46 -18.97
N ALA A 288 -9.53 19.25 -18.40
CA ALA A 288 -8.31 18.87 -19.11
C ALA A 288 -8.46 17.55 -19.89
N LEU A 289 -9.29 16.64 -19.36
CA LEU A 289 -9.54 15.31 -19.93
C LEU A 289 -10.83 15.22 -20.77
N GLN A 290 -11.47 16.34 -21.09
CA GLN A 290 -12.74 16.36 -21.84
C GLN A 290 -12.65 15.72 -23.23
N SER A 291 -11.46 15.76 -23.86
CA SER A 291 -11.19 15.16 -25.18
C SER A 291 -11.13 13.63 -25.17
N LEU A 292 -11.07 13.01 -24.00
CA LEU A 292 -11.02 11.56 -23.87
C LEU A 292 -12.38 10.93 -24.14
N SER A 293 -12.38 9.76 -24.77
CA SER A 293 -13.57 8.91 -24.87
C SER A 293 -14.01 8.41 -23.50
N ALA A 294 -15.24 7.90 -23.38
CA ALA A 294 -15.74 7.31 -22.14
C ALA A 294 -14.85 6.13 -21.65
N ALA A 295 -14.36 5.30 -22.58
CA ALA A 295 -13.44 4.21 -22.28
C ALA A 295 -12.07 4.69 -21.76
N GLU A 296 -11.55 5.81 -22.28
CA GLU A 296 -10.31 6.40 -21.77
C GLU A 296 -10.52 7.07 -20.41
N ARG A 297 -11.66 7.77 -20.22
CA ARG A 297 -12.01 8.37 -18.92
C ARG A 297 -12.14 7.33 -17.81
N SER A 298 -12.64 6.12 -18.11
CA SER A 298 -12.75 5.04 -17.13
C SER A 298 -11.40 4.50 -16.63
N ARG A 299 -10.28 4.92 -17.23
CA ARG A 299 -8.94 4.63 -16.70
C ARG A 299 -8.53 5.55 -15.55
N VAL A 300 -9.20 6.70 -15.40
CA VAL A 300 -8.88 7.70 -14.38
C VAL A 300 -9.57 7.38 -13.07
N TRP A 301 -8.79 7.38 -12.00
CA TRP A 301 -9.21 7.16 -10.63
C TRP A 301 -8.78 8.36 -9.79
N PHE A 302 -9.72 9.19 -9.36
CA PHE A 302 -9.46 10.28 -8.46
C PHE A 302 -9.14 9.76 -7.06
N ILE A 303 -8.07 10.26 -6.44
CA ILE A 303 -7.56 9.85 -5.13
C ILE A 303 -6.99 11.05 -4.37
N HIS A 304 -6.61 10.92 -3.10
CA HIS A 304 -5.99 11.96 -2.29
C HIS A 304 -6.94 13.09 -1.91
N PHE A 305 -8.11 12.74 -1.37
CA PHE A 305 -9.18 13.70 -1.06
C PHE A 305 -8.92 14.46 0.24
N ASN A 306 -8.97 15.79 0.21
CA ASN A 306 -9.05 16.58 1.44
C ASN A 306 -10.33 16.21 2.22
N HIS A 307 -10.28 16.35 3.55
CA HIS A 307 -11.42 16.04 4.42
C HIS A 307 -12.71 16.83 4.12
N THR A 308 -12.61 17.93 3.35
CA THR A 308 -13.76 18.71 2.88
C THR A 308 -14.30 18.24 1.54
N ASN A 309 -13.55 17.39 0.82
CA ASN A 309 -13.89 17.00 -0.53
C ASN A 309 -15.18 16.17 -0.57
N PRO A 310 -16.22 16.61 -1.31
CA PRO A 310 -17.49 15.91 -1.37
C PRO A 310 -17.40 14.50 -2.01
N LEU A 311 -16.30 14.15 -2.67
CA LEU A 311 -16.11 12.79 -3.21
C LEU A 311 -15.91 11.72 -2.13
N LEU A 312 -15.62 12.11 -0.88
CA LEU A 312 -15.60 11.20 0.26
C LEU A 312 -17.01 10.66 0.61
N ASP A 313 -18.07 11.36 0.22
CA ASP A 313 -19.44 10.87 0.32
C ASP A 313 -19.95 10.34 -1.03
N LYS A 314 -20.08 9.00 -1.14
CA LYS A 314 -20.61 8.34 -2.33
C LYS A 314 -22.02 8.78 -2.75
N ASN A 315 -22.78 9.41 -1.84
CA ASN A 315 -24.12 9.90 -2.09
C ASN A 315 -24.16 11.39 -2.49
N SER A 316 -23.01 12.06 -2.56
CA SER A 316 -22.93 13.45 -2.98
C SER A 316 -23.32 13.62 -4.45
N SER A 317 -23.81 14.80 -4.82
CA SER A 317 -24.07 15.15 -6.22
C SER A 317 -22.76 15.19 -7.04
N GLN A 318 -21.66 15.57 -6.42
CA GLN A 318 -20.34 15.63 -7.03
C GLN A 318 -19.82 14.23 -7.36
N HIS A 319 -19.96 13.27 -6.45
CA HIS A 319 -19.60 11.88 -6.72
C HIS A 319 -20.38 11.31 -7.90
N ARG A 320 -21.70 11.56 -7.93
CA ARG A 320 -22.55 11.15 -9.06
C ARG A 320 -22.16 11.84 -10.37
N LEU A 321 -21.80 13.12 -10.33
CA LEU A 321 -21.30 13.85 -11.51
C LEU A 321 -20.05 13.19 -12.08
N VAL A 322 -19.04 12.92 -11.24
CA VAL A 322 -17.78 12.28 -11.65
C VAL A 322 -18.05 10.92 -12.29
N THR A 323 -18.81 10.07 -11.63
CA THR A 323 -19.05 8.70 -12.11
C THR A 323 -19.95 8.65 -13.35
N SER A 324 -20.94 9.51 -13.45
CA SER A 324 -21.81 9.59 -14.65
C SER A 324 -21.11 10.12 -15.90
N THR A 325 -19.99 10.83 -15.73
CA THR A 325 -19.14 11.30 -16.84
C THR A 325 -18.04 10.31 -17.23
N GLY A 326 -18.01 9.14 -16.58
CA GLY A 326 -17.14 8.03 -16.95
C GLY A 326 -15.81 7.97 -16.19
N PHE A 327 -15.59 8.83 -15.19
CA PHE A 327 -14.43 8.78 -14.31
C PHE A 327 -14.71 7.88 -13.09
N ASN A 328 -13.65 7.45 -12.39
CA ASN A 328 -13.77 6.70 -11.16
C ASN A 328 -13.33 7.54 -9.95
N VAL A 329 -13.90 7.21 -8.80
CA VAL A 329 -13.47 7.69 -7.48
C VAL A 329 -12.86 6.51 -6.75
N ALA A 330 -11.61 6.63 -6.32
CA ALA A 330 -10.92 5.56 -5.61
C ALA A 330 -11.58 5.29 -4.25
N ILE A 331 -11.68 4.02 -3.92
CA ILE A 331 -12.27 3.53 -2.66
C ILE A 331 -11.29 2.54 -2.05
N GLU A 332 -11.10 2.59 -0.74
CA GLU A 332 -10.32 1.60 0.01
C GLU A 332 -10.84 0.19 -0.24
N GLY A 333 -9.94 -0.77 -0.38
CA GLY A 333 -10.28 -2.14 -0.75
C GLY A 333 -10.42 -2.39 -2.26
N THR A 334 -10.28 -1.35 -3.11
CA THR A 334 -10.30 -1.53 -4.57
C THR A 334 -9.06 -2.30 -5.02
N ARG A 335 -9.27 -3.34 -5.81
CA ARG A 335 -8.22 -4.12 -6.48
C ARG A 335 -8.15 -3.77 -7.96
N LEU A 336 -6.94 -3.52 -8.46
CA LEU A 336 -6.64 -3.21 -9.86
C LEU A 336 -5.59 -4.19 -10.36
N ASP A 337 -5.98 -5.15 -11.18
CA ASP A 337 -5.08 -6.18 -11.73
C ASP A 337 -4.09 -5.57 -12.73
N LEU A 338 -2.82 -6.02 -12.70
CA LEU A 338 -1.72 -5.49 -13.48
C LEU A 338 -1.24 -6.40 -14.62
#